data_80ccbea816faf19f26dc63c83298185b
#
_entry.id   80ccbea816faf19f26dc63c83298185b
#
_cell.length_a   1.000
_cell.length_b   1.000
_cell.length_c   1.000
_cell.angle_alpha   90.00
_cell.angle_beta   90.00
_cell.angle_gamma   90.00
#
_symmetry.space_group_name_H-M   'P 1'
#
loop_
_entity.id
_entity.type
_entity.pdbx_description
1 polymer ?
#
loop_
_entity_poly.entity_id
_entity_poly.type
_entity_poly.pdbx_seq_one_letter_code
_entity_poly.pdbx_strand_id
1 'polypeptide(L)'
;RWGEVANIKGEHIIGGKVIFMETKNGSRRVIPIAKALESLIKVKATGRLMNPSYAIVRSAIRTVRPDLPVGQSVHVLRHTFATHFMINGGNIITLQRILGHSTIQQTMTYAHFAPDYLQDAVRFNPVAELSRFCP
;
A
#
# COMPACT_ATOMS: atom_id res chain seq x y z
N ARG A 1 2.00 4.32 -7.11
CA ARG A 1 2.89 4.58 -8.27
C ARG A 1 3.11 6.07 -8.41
N TRP A 2 4.29 6.45 -8.97
CA TRP A 2 4.61 7.88 -9.18
C TRP A 2 3.50 8.64 -9.92
N GLY A 3 3.05 8.10 -11.07
CA GLY A 3 2.02 8.75 -11.88
C GLY A 3 0.68 8.91 -11.16
N GLU A 4 0.32 8.01 -10.26
CA GLU A 4 -0.89 8.11 -9.45
C GLU A 4 -0.78 9.25 -8.44
N VAL A 5 0.35 9.33 -7.74
CA VAL A 5 0.59 10.39 -6.74
C VAL A 5 0.74 11.75 -7.41
N ALA A 6 1.47 11.83 -8.52
CA ALA A 6 1.68 13.08 -9.25
C ALA A 6 0.38 13.67 -9.82
N ASN A 7 -0.64 12.84 -10.07
CA ASN A 7 -1.91 13.26 -10.64
C ASN A 7 -3.08 13.25 -9.64
N ILE A 8 -2.79 13.07 -8.35
CA ILE A 8 -3.82 13.08 -7.33
C ILE A 8 -4.48 14.46 -7.21
N LYS A 9 -5.80 14.47 -7.08
CA LYS A 9 -6.61 15.69 -6.94
C LYS A 9 -7.36 15.69 -5.60
N GLY A 10 -7.76 16.87 -5.13
CA GLY A 10 -8.53 17.02 -3.90
C GLY A 10 -9.83 16.23 -3.89
N GLU A 11 -10.54 16.20 -5.03
CA GLU A 11 -11.76 15.42 -5.23
C GLU A 11 -11.57 13.91 -5.19
N HIS A 12 -10.33 13.42 -5.30
CA HIS A 12 -10.00 12.00 -5.15
C HIS A 12 -9.86 11.57 -3.68
N ILE A 13 -9.91 12.50 -2.74
CA ILE A 13 -9.79 12.23 -1.31
C ILE A 13 -11.11 12.57 -0.63
N ILE A 14 -11.86 11.54 -0.25
CA ILE A 14 -13.21 11.69 0.30
C ILE A 14 -13.39 10.72 1.47
N GLY A 15 -13.79 11.24 2.63
CA GLY A 15 -14.20 10.44 3.78
C GLY A 15 -13.15 9.43 4.25
N GLY A 16 -11.89 9.84 4.38
CA GLY A 16 -10.81 8.96 4.80
C GLY A 16 -10.36 7.95 3.74
N LYS A 17 -10.64 8.21 2.47
CA LYS A 17 -10.30 7.30 1.36
C LYS A 17 -9.67 8.06 0.21
N VAL A 18 -8.68 7.46 -0.43
CA VAL A 18 -8.12 7.92 -1.71
C VAL A 18 -8.64 7.03 -2.83
N ILE A 19 -9.12 7.67 -3.88
CA ILE A 19 -9.68 7.02 -5.07
C ILE A 19 -8.67 7.15 -6.21
N PHE A 20 -8.16 6.02 -6.68
CA PHE A 20 -7.32 5.94 -7.87
C PHE A 20 -8.13 5.38 -9.04
N MET A 21 -8.04 6.05 -10.19
CA MET A 21 -8.61 5.58 -11.44
C MET A 21 -7.50 4.93 -12.26
N GLU A 22 -7.62 3.65 -12.58
CA GLU A 22 -6.69 2.99 -13.48
C GLU A 22 -7.03 3.30 -14.94
N THR A 23 -6.10 3.98 -15.61
CA THR A 23 -6.31 4.48 -16.97
C THR A 23 -6.34 3.39 -18.04
N LYS A 24 -5.73 2.21 -17.78
CA LYS A 24 -5.63 1.14 -18.78
C LYS A 24 -6.84 0.20 -18.84
N ASN A 25 -7.52 -0.04 -17.71
CA ASN A 25 -8.61 -1.02 -17.62
C ASN A 25 -9.90 -0.43 -17.02
N GLY A 26 -9.96 0.90 -16.79
CA GLY A 26 -11.14 1.54 -16.19
C GLY A 26 -11.45 1.09 -14.75
N SER A 27 -10.60 0.30 -14.13
CA SER A 27 -10.81 -0.17 -12.78
C SER A 27 -10.54 0.94 -11.77
N ARG A 28 -11.41 1.00 -10.76
CA ARG A 28 -11.32 1.97 -9.67
C ARG A 28 -10.76 1.27 -8.44
N ARG A 29 -9.74 1.88 -7.84
CA ARG A 29 -9.16 1.40 -6.58
C ARG A 29 -9.39 2.42 -5.49
N VAL A 30 -10.00 1.99 -4.39
CA VAL A 30 -10.29 2.82 -3.23
C VAL A 30 -9.44 2.32 -2.06
N ILE A 31 -8.60 3.21 -1.51
CA ILE A 31 -7.68 2.88 -0.43
C ILE A 31 -8.02 3.74 0.78
N PRO A 32 -8.38 3.13 1.92
CA PRO A 32 -8.53 3.85 3.18
C PRO A 32 -7.20 4.47 3.61
N ILE A 33 -7.26 5.68 4.16
CA ILE A 33 -6.11 6.38 4.73
C ILE A 33 -6.44 6.89 6.13
N ALA A 34 -5.40 7.00 6.97
CA ALA A 34 -5.56 7.60 8.28
C ALA A 34 -5.95 9.08 8.18
N LYS A 35 -6.79 9.54 9.11
CA LYS A 35 -7.24 10.94 9.16
C LYS A 35 -6.07 11.93 9.20
N ALA A 36 -5.01 11.61 9.94
CA ALA A 36 -3.80 12.41 9.98
C ALA A 36 -3.15 12.57 8.61
N LEU A 37 -3.09 11.49 7.81
CA LEU A 37 -2.58 11.53 6.45
C LEU A 37 -3.50 12.32 5.54
N GLU A 38 -4.83 12.13 5.65
CA GLU A 38 -5.80 12.92 4.89
C GLU A 38 -5.60 14.42 5.13
N SER A 39 -5.50 14.84 6.40
CA SER A 39 -5.29 16.25 6.77
C SER A 39 -3.97 16.81 6.23
N LEU A 40 -2.94 15.98 6.15
CA LEU A 40 -1.62 16.38 5.63
C LEU A 40 -1.62 16.59 4.12
N ILE A 41 -2.30 15.70 3.36
CA ILE A 41 -2.22 15.70 1.89
C ILE A 41 -3.35 16.48 1.23
N LYS A 42 -4.53 16.58 1.84
CA LYS A 42 -5.70 17.27 1.29
C LYS A 42 -5.67 18.76 1.60
N VAL A 43 -4.74 19.46 0.98
CA VAL A 43 -4.55 20.91 1.17
C VAL A 43 -5.61 21.77 0.46
N LYS A 44 -6.43 21.19 -0.42
CA LYS A 44 -7.56 21.83 -1.11
C LYS A 44 -8.62 20.81 -1.53
N ALA A 45 -9.84 21.27 -1.73
CA ALA A 45 -10.98 20.41 -2.04
C ALA A 45 -10.96 19.86 -3.47
N THR A 46 -10.46 20.62 -4.44
CA THR A 46 -10.50 20.28 -5.85
C THR A 46 -9.18 20.58 -6.57
N GLY A 47 -9.00 19.95 -7.72
CA GLY A 47 -7.82 20.13 -8.56
C GLY A 47 -6.58 19.41 -8.04
N ARG A 48 -5.50 19.44 -8.81
CA ARG A 48 -4.26 18.72 -8.52
C ARG A 48 -3.66 19.21 -7.20
N LEU A 49 -3.43 18.28 -6.25
CA LEU A 49 -2.92 18.59 -4.91
C LEU A 49 -1.43 18.94 -4.92
N MET A 50 -0.66 18.31 -5.78
CA MET A 50 0.78 18.47 -5.86
C MET A 50 1.20 18.62 -7.32
N ASN A 51 2.31 19.32 -7.54
CA ASN A 51 2.99 19.37 -8.84
C ASN A 51 4.46 18.93 -8.65
N PRO A 52 4.70 17.68 -8.26
CA PRO A 52 6.05 17.23 -7.93
C PRO A 52 6.87 17.06 -9.19
N SER A 53 8.12 17.56 -9.16
CA SER A 53 9.13 17.18 -10.13
C SER A 53 9.70 15.81 -9.75
N TYR A 54 9.66 14.86 -10.68
CA TYR A 54 10.29 13.55 -10.48
C TYR A 54 11.78 13.67 -10.16
N ALA A 55 12.47 14.59 -10.84
CA ALA A 55 13.89 14.82 -10.62
C ALA A 55 14.19 15.31 -9.19
N ILE A 56 13.39 16.22 -8.65
CA ILE A 56 13.54 16.74 -7.28
C ILE A 56 13.31 15.60 -6.26
N VAL A 57 12.25 14.85 -6.39
CA VAL A 57 11.95 13.73 -5.47
C VAL A 57 13.01 12.65 -5.55
N ARG A 58 13.47 12.31 -6.76
CA ARG A 58 14.58 11.38 -6.98
C ARG A 58 15.86 11.86 -6.31
N SER A 59 16.20 13.15 -6.47
CA SER A 59 17.38 13.74 -5.84
C SER A 59 17.30 13.68 -4.32
N ALA A 60 16.17 14.06 -3.73
CA ALA A 60 15.94 13.99 -2.29
C ALA A 60 16.10 12.56 -1.74
N ILE A 61 15.53 11.57 -2.43
CA ILE A 61 15.69 10.16 -2.04
C ILE A 61 17.17 9.75 -2.09
N ARG A 62 17.90 10.13 -3.13
CA ARG A 62 19.32 9.80 -3.25
C ARG A 62 20.22 10.52 -2.23
N THR A 63 19.82 11.69 -1.76
CA THR A 63 20.51 12.38 -0.66
C THR A 63 20.43 11.58 0.63
N VAL A 64 19.24 11.00 0.91
CA VAL A 64 19.00 10.19 2.12
C VAL A 64 19.55 8.77 1.97
N ARG A 65 19.50 8.21 0.75
CA ARG A 65 19.93 6.84 0.42
C ARG A 65 20.80 6.83 -0.84
N PRO A 66 22.08 7.24 -0.71
CA PRO A 66 23.02 7.29 -1.83
C PRO A 66 23.39 5.88 -2.35
N ASP A 67 23.20 4.86 -1.53
CA ASP A 67 23.50 3.45 -1.77
C ASP A 67 22.48 2.73 -2.68
N LEU A 68 21.36 3.38 -3.03
CA LEU A 68 20.35 2.76 -3.87
C LEU A 68 20.89 2.42 -5.27
N PRO A 69 20.60 1.21 -5.79
CA PRO A 69 20.99 0.81 -7.15
C PRO A 69 20.47 1.78 -8.21
N VAL A 70 21.16 1.83 -9.33
CA VAL A 70 20.73 2.63 -10.49
C VAL A 70 19.35 2.14 -10.96
N GLY A 71 18.43 3.07 -11.20
CA GLY A 71 17.04 2.75 -11.58
C GLY A 71 16.06 2.59 -10.41
N GLN A 72 16.55 2.30 -9.21
CA GLN A 72 15.72 2.29 -8.01
C GLN A 72 15.73 3.68 -7.35
N SER A 73 14.59 4.35 -7.36
CA SER A 73 14.45 5.67 -6.72
C SER A 73 13.06 5.77 -6.06
N VAL A 74 12.09 6.36 -6.71
CA VAL A 74 10.75 6.54 -6.14
C VAL A 74 10.05 5.20 -5.86
N HIS A 75 10.35 4.15 -6.60
CA HIS A 75 9.80 2.81 -6.35
C HIS A 75 10.22 2.21 -5.00
N VAL A 76 11.35 2.64 -4.45
CA VAL A 76 11.78 2.17 -3.12
C VAL A 76 10.75 2.49 -2.03
N LEU A 77 10.08 3.64 -2.11
CA LEU A 77 9.04 4.01 -1.14
C LEU A 77 7.87 3.03 -1.16
N ARG A 78 7.50 2.56 -2.34
CA ARG A 78 6.45 1.55 -2.51
C ARG A 78 6.90 0.18 -1.98
N HIS A 79 8.13 -0.22 -2.24
CA HIS A 79 8.71 -1.45 -1.70
C HIS A 79 8.77 -1.40 -0.17
N THR A 80 9.23 -0.28 0.39
CA THR A 80 9.28 -0.05 1.84
C THR A 80 7.89 -0.20 2.46
N PHE A 81 6.88 0.44 1.89
CA PHE A 81 5.50 0.28 2.37
C PHE A 81 5.06 -1.19 2.33
N ALA A 82 5.27 -1.89 1.22
CA ALA A 82 4.85 -3.27 1.06
C ALA A 82 5.55 -4.20 2.06
N THR A 83 6.85 -4.03 2.25
CA THR A 83 7.65 -4.81 3.22
C THR A 83 7.14 -4.58 4.64
N HIS A 84 6.98 -3.32 5.07
CA HIS A 84 6.48 -3.02 6.42
C HIS A 84 5.04 -3.49 6.62
N PHE A 85 4.19 -3.41 5.59
CA PHE A 85 2.83 -3.94 5.65
C PHE A 85 2.83 -5.44 5.96
N MET A 86 3.72 -6.21 5.31
CA MET A 86 3.84 -7.65 5.57
C MET A 86 4.48 -7.95 6.93
N ILE A 87 5.55 -7.25 7.32
CA ILE A 87 6.19 -7.39 8.64
C ILE A 87 5.18 -7.17 9.77
N ASN A 88 4.27 -6.20 9.59
CA ASN A 88 3.23 -5.88 10.57
C ASN A 88 2.02 -6.83 10.50
N GLY A 89 2.12 -7.95 9.80
CA GLY A 89 1.07 -8.95 9.74
C GLY A 89 -0.06 -8.66 8.75
N GLY A 90 0.17 -7.80 7.78
CA GLY A 90 -0.81 -7.49 6.74
C GLY A 90 -1.11 -8.69 5.84
N ASN A 91 -2.37 -8.82 5.43
CA ASN A 91 -2.80 -9.87 4.51
C ASN A 91 -2.30 -9.61 3.08
N ILE A 92 -1.70 -10.63 2.44
CA ILE A 92 -1.08 -10.52 1.10
C ILE A 92 -2.09 -10.16 -0.01
N ILE A 93 -3.33 -10.62 0.08
CA ILE A 93 -4.40 -10.29 -0.88
C ILE A 93 -4.81 -8.81 -0.72
N THR A 94 -4.86 -8.35 0.52
CA THR A 94 -5.10 -6.93 0.80
C THR A 94 -3.98 -6.06 0.25
N LEU A 95 -2.73 -6.48 0.43
CA LEU A 95 -1.57 -5.79 -0.14
C LEU A 95 -1.63 -5.73 -1.68
N GLN A 96 -2.00 -6.83 -2.33
CA GLN A 96 -2.21 -6.87 -3.79
C GLN A 96 -3.18 -5.78 -4.25
N ARG A 97 -4.33 -5.67 -3.57
CA ARG A 97 -5.36 -4.67 -3.88
C ARG A 97 -4.88 -3.24 -3.63
N ILE A 98 -4.18 -2.99 -2.52
CA ILE A 98 -3.59 -1.67 -2.21
C ILE A 98 -2.60 -1.27 -3.29
N LEU A 99 -1.72 -2.18 -3.68
CA LEU A 99 -0.70 -1.93 -4.69
C LEU A 99 -1.28 -1.88 -6.12
N GLY A 100 -2.47 -2.43 -6.36
CA GLY A 100 -3.05 -2.55 -7.70
C GLY A 100 -2.21 -3.45 -8.60
N HIS A 101 -1.78 -4.59 -8.08
CA HIS A 101 -1.12 -5.63 -8.86
C HIS A 101 -2.17 -6.47 -9.59
N SER A 102 -1.99 -6.65 -10.89
CA SER A 102 -2.91 -7.45 -11.72
C SER A 102 -2.87 -8.94 -11.39
N THR A 103 -1.73 -9.43 -10.91
CA THR A 103 -1.54 -10.82 -10.52
C THR A 103 -0.99 -10.91 -9.10
N ILE A 104 -1.35 -11.98 -8.39
CA ILE A 104 -0.85 -12.23 -7.04
C ILE A 104 0.66 -12.47 -7.02
N GLN A 105 1.22 -13.05 -8.07
CA GLN A 105 2.64 -13.35 -8.20
C GLN A 105 3.51 -12.10 -7.99
N GLN A 106 3.06 -10.94 -8.47
CA GLN A 106 3.76 -9.66 -8.26
C GLN A 106 3.85 -9.29 -6.77
N THR A 107 2.87 -9.71 -5.97
CA THR A 107 2.81 -9.42 -4.54
C THR A 107 3.53 -10.48 -3.71
N MET A 108 3.60 -11.71 -4.22
CA MET A 108 4.29 -12.82 -3.54
C MET A 108 5.77 -12.54 -3.26
N THR A 109 6.39 -11.61 -4.01
CA THR A 109 7.73 -11.10 -3.72
C THR A 109 7.89 -10.60 -2.28
N TYR A 110 6.80 -10.18 -1.62
CA TYR A 110 6.82 -9.69 -0.24
C TYR A 110 6.38 -10.75 0.78
N ALA A 111 5.95 -11.94 0.37
CA ALA A 111 5.38 -12.95 1.25
C ALA A 111 6.36 -13.43 2.34
N HIS A 112 7.65 -13.50 2.00
CA HIS A 112 8.70 -13.93 2.93
C HIS A 112 8.96 -12.95 4.09
N PHE A 113 8.41 -11.73 4.04
CA PHE A 113 8.46 -10.78 5.16
C PHE A 113 7.31 -10.98 6.16
N ALA A 114 6.31 -11.83 5.83
CA ALA A 114 5.21 -12.11 6.75
C ALA A 114 5.73 -12.83 8.01
N PRO A 115 5.19 -12.52 9.19
CA PRO A 115 5.41 -13.34 10.37
C PRO A 115 4.95 -14.79 10.14
N ASP A 116 5.47 -15.72 10.93
CA ASP A 116 4.99 -17.10 10.90
C ASP A 116 3.58 -17.19 11.51
N TYR A 117 2.63 -17.51 10.66
CA TYR A 117 1.21 -17.66 11.05
C TYR A 117 0.79 -19.11 11.31
N LEU A 118 1.73 -20.05 11.53
CA LEU A 118 1.36 -21.46 11.80
C LEU A 118 0.44 -21.59 13.01
N GLN A 119 0.52 -20.67 13.97
CA GLN A 119 -0.43 -20.59 15.09
C GLN A 119 -1.89 -20.33 14.66
N ASP A 120 -2.10 -19.77 13.48
CA ASP A 120 -3.43 -19.59 12.91
C ASP A 120 -4.12 -20.94 12.62
N ALA A 121 -3.35 -22.02 12.42
CA ALA A 121 -3.89 -23.37 12.33
C ALA A 121 -4.68 -23.77 13.57
N VAL A 122 -4.26 -23.30 14.73
CA VAL A 122 -5.01 -23.51 15.99
C VAL A 122 -6.14 -22.50 16.11
N ARG A 123 -5.85 -21.22 15.88
CA ARG A 123 -6.79 -20.11 16.05
C ARG A 123 -8.03 -20.22 15.14
N PHE A 124 -7.84 -20.61 13.89
CA PHE A 124 -8.91 -20.71 12.88
C PHE A 124 -9.40 -22.15 12.66
N ASN A 125 -8.94 -23.10 13.48
CA ASN A 125 -9.43 -24.48 13.39
C ASN A 125 -10.88 -24.53 13.84
N PRO A 126 -11.82 -25.00 13.00
CA PRO A 126 -13.23 -25.07 13.37
C PRO A 126 -13.52 -26.02 14.54
N VAL A 127 -12.61 -26.97 14.83
CA VAL A 127 -12.71 -27.90 15.97
C VAL A 127 -12.01 -27.41 17.23
N ALA A 128 -11.33 -26.27 17.21
CA ALA A 128 -10.65 -25.71 18.40
C ALA A 128 -11.62 -25.43 19.57
N GLU A 129 -12.90 -25.23 19.31
CA GLU A 129 -13.94 -24.98 20.31
C GLU A 129 -14.77 -26.22 20.70
N LEU A 130 -14.44 -27.42 20.17
CA LEU A 130 -15.20 -28.65 20.50
C LEU A 130 -15.13 -29.01 21.99
N SER A 131 -14.13 -28.54 22.73
CA SER A 131 -14.10 -28.69 24.19
C SER A 131 -15.27 -28.01 24.90
N ARG A 132 -16.03 -27.13 24.23
CA ARG A 132 -17.26 -26.54 24.77
C ARG A 132 -18.50 -27.46 24.58
N PHE A 133 -18.39 -28.49 23.75
CA PHE A 133 -19.49 -29.38 23.40
C PHE A 133 -19.30 -30.82 23.89
N CYS A 134 -18.14 -31.16 24.43
CA CYS A 134 -17.91 -32.43 25.11
C CYS A 134 -18.03 -32.22 26.64
N PRO A 135 -18.98 -32.89 27.32
CA PRO A 135 -19.08 -32.82 28.77
C PRO A 135 -17.92 -33.48 29.48
#